data_348e10a7ac7606f7a0a5fb95863d6e95
#
_entry.id   348e10a7ac7606f7a0a5fb95863d6e95
#
_cell.length_a   1.000
_cell.length_b   1.000
_cell.length_c   1.000
_cell.angle_alpha   90.00
_cell.angle_beta   90.00
_cell.angle_gamma   90.00
#
_symmetry.space_group_name_H-M   'P 1'
#
loop_
_entity.id
_entity.type
_entity.pdbx_description
1 polymer ?
#
loop_
_entity_poly.entity_id
_entity_poly.type
_entity_poly.pdbx_seq_one_letter_code
_entity_poly.pdbx_strand_id
1 'polypeptide(L)'
;MPRVCKVTGKKTEVGMNVSHSMRHTKRTFLPNLQKLKFHSDILNRDFSLRISTAGLRTLTKHGGLDAYVMAKPVSRLTEEMAAIKKAIEKKQGKPATPAKKAAYKPNRSARLVKKDESKTVAK
;
A
#
# COMPACT_ATOMS: atom_id res chain seq x y z
N MET A 1 23.65 -4.74 2.51
CA MET A 1 22.44 -4.56 1.70
C MET A 1 21.25 -4.28 2.62
N PRO A 2 20.44 -3.25 2.37
CA PRO A 2 19.32 -2.90 3.23
C PRO A 2 18.28 -4.03 3.25
N ARG A 3 17.74 -4.32 4.44
CA ARG A 3 16.64 -5.27 4.61
C ARG A 3 15.30 -4.58 4.38
N VAL A 4 14.90 -4.48 3.11
CA VAL A 4 13.65 -3.83 2.69
C VAL A 4 12.82 -4.79 1.86
N CYS A 5 11.53 -4.88 2.16
CA CYS A 5 10.56 -5.63 1.36
C CYS A 5 10.27 -4.87 0.06
N LYS A 6 10.46 -5.51 -1.10
CA LYS A 6 10.28 -4.88 -2.41
C LYS A 6 8.82 -4.58 -2.77
N VAL A 7 7.87 -5.22 -2.12
CA VAL A 7 6.44 -5.04 -2.35
C VAL A 7 5.81 -4.03 -1.40
N THR A 8 6.05 -4.19 -0.09
CA THR A 8 5.41 -3.39 0.96
C THR A 8 6.25 -2.22 1.46
N GLY A 9 7.54 -2.16 1.09
CA GLY A 9 8.46 -1.15 1.61
C GLY A 9 8.86 -1.35 3.09
N LYS A 10 8.41 -2.42 3.76
CA LYS A 10 8.77 -2.68 5.15
C LYS A 10 10.29 -2.82 5.28
N LYS A 11 10.87 -2.04 6.17
CA LYS A 11 12.30 -2.02 6.50
C LYS A 11 12.52 -2.40 7.96
N THR A 12 13.77 -2.47 8.36
CA THR A 12 14.15 -2.63 9.77
C THR A 12 13.64 -1.45 10.57
N GLU A 13 12.95 -1.73 11.66
CA GLU A 13 12.42 -0.73 12.59
C GLU A 13 13.25 -0.78 13.89
N VAL A 14 13.44 0.39 14.49
CA VAL A 14 14.13 0.53 15.78
C VAL A 14 13.09 0.84 16.84
N GLY A 15 13.15 0.12 17.93
CA GLY A 15 12.27 0.31 19.07
C GLY A 15 13.02 0.10 20.39
N MET A 16 12.28 0.01 21.47
CA MET A 16 12.81 -0.19 22.80
C MET A 16 12.10 -1.34 23.49
N ASN A 17 12.86 -2.15 24.23
CA ASN A 17 12.31 -3.01 25.26
C ASN A 17 12.18 -2.20 26.55
N VAL A 18 11.02 -2.27 27.17
CA VAL A 18 10.78 -1.64 28.47
C VAL A 18 10.70 -2.74 29.52
N SER A 19 11.58 -2.69 30.53
CA SER A 19 11.55 -3.62 31.65
C SER A 19 10.46 -3.24 32.65
N HIS A 20 10.14 -4.14 33.58
CA HIS A 20 9.17 -3.85 34.66
C HIS A 20 9.54 -2.60 35.46
N SER A 21 10.84 -2.34 35.65
CA SER A 21 11.38 -1.12 36.31
C SER A 21 11.47 0.10 35.37
N MET A 22 10.74 0.11 34.26
CA MET A 22 10.69 1.20 33.27
C MET A 22 12.03 1.52 32.59
N ARG A 23 12.99 0.61 32.64
CA ARG A 23 14.26 0.79 31.96
C ARG A 23 14.11 0.50 30.45
N HIS A 24 14.56 1.43 29.63
CA HIS A 24 14.48 1.37 28.17
C HIS A 24 15.80 0.85 27.58
N THR A 25 15.76 -0.28 26.88
CA THR A 25 16.89 -0.83 26.10
C THR A 25 16.58 -0.84 24.63
N LYS A 26 17.50 -0.35 23.79
CA LYS A 26 17.33 -0.29 22.32
C LYS A 26 17.17 -1.69 21.75
N ARG A 27 16.20 -1.86 20.85
CA ARG A 27 15.96 -3.10 20.11
C ARG A 27 15.69 -2.81 18.63
N THR A 28 16.13 -3.69 17.75
CA THR A 28 15.82 -3.65 16.32
C THR A 28 14.86 -4.77 15.94
N PHE A 29 13.84 -4.44 15.17
CA PHE A 29 12.89 -5.38 14.61
C PHE A 29 13.22 -5.61 13.13
N LEU A 30 13.69 -6.80 12.82
CA LEU A 30 14.07 -7.19 11.46
C LEU A 30 12.85 -7.79 10.75
N PRO A 31 12.52 -7.34 9.53
CA PRO A 31 11.47 -7.99 8.75
C PRO A 31 11.91 -9.38 8.30
N ASN A 32 11.01 -10.36 8.36
CA ASN A 32 11.23 -11.69 7.79
C ASN A 32 11.10 -11.58 6.26
N LEU A 33 12.25 -11.61 5.57
CA LEU A 33 12.34 -11.46 4.12
C LEU A 33 12.77 -12.76 3.46
N GLN A 34 12.01 -13.19 2.47
CA GLN A 34 12.28 -14.34 1.63
C GLN A 34 12.58 -13.90 0.20
N LYS A 35 13.48 -14.61 -0.49
CA LYS A 35 13.78 -14.40 -1.90
C LYS A 35 12.94 -15.36 -2.73
N LEU A 36 11.97 -14.85 -3.45
CA LEU A 36 11.03 -15.62 -4.27
C LEU A 36 11.07 -15.16 -5.72
N LYS A 37 10.81 -16.08 -6.64
CA LYS A 37 10.64 -15.79 -8.06
C LYS A 37 9.16 -15.61 -8.36
N PHE A 38 8.83 -14.59 -9.13
CA PHE A 38 7.47 -14.31 -9.59
C PHE A 38 7.49 -14.20 -11.10
N HIS A 39 6.65 -14.97 -11.76
CA HIS A 39 6.44 -14.85 -13.19
C HIS A 39 5.54 -13.67 -13.50
N SER A 40 5.85 -12.96 -14.57
CA SER A 40 4.98 -11.93 -15.16
C SER A 40 4.50 -12.44 -16.51
N ASP A 41 3.21 -12.71 -16.63
CA ASP A 41 2.60 -13.20 -17.86
C ASP A 41 2.69 -12.15 -18.98
N ILE A 42 2.52 -10.88 -18.61
CA ILE A 42 2.56 -9.77 -19.56
C ILE A 42 3.96 -9.59 -20.17
N LEU A 43 4.99 -9.63 -19.32
CA LEU A 43 6.38 -9.45 -19.76
C LEU A 43 7.03 -10.75 -20.23
N ASN A 44 6.40 -11.91 -19.96
CA ASN A 44 6.94 -13.27 -20.16
C ASN A 44 8.35 -13.40 -19.56
N ARG A 45 8.48 -13.00 -18.28
CA ARG A 45 9.76 -12.89 -17.60
C ARG A 45 9.62 -13.14 -16.10
N ASP A 46 10.64 -13.78 -15.51
CA ASP A 46 10.72 -14.04 -14.07
C ASP A 46 11.44 -12.91 -13.33
N PHE A 47 10.87 -12.48 -12.20
CA PHE A 47 11.44 -11.50 -11.30
C PHE A 47 11.79 -12.15 -9.97
N SER A 48 13.06 -12.10 -9.58
CA SER A 48 13.52 -12.55 -8.27
C SER A 48 13.45 -11.40 -7.28
N LEU A 49 12.47 -11.45 -6.37
CA LEU A 49 12.17 -10.37 -5.44
C LEU A 49 12.41 -10.81 -3.99
N ARG A 50 12.96 -9.89 -3.18
CA ARG A 50 13.05 -10.06 -1.73
C ARG A 50 11.81 -9.46 -1.08
N ILE A 51 10.93 -10.32 -0.57
CA ILE A 51 9.63 -9.90 -0.03
C ILE A 51 9.40 -10.43 1.38
N SER A 52 8.58 -9.73 2.15
CA SER A 52 8.11 -10.18 3.45
C SER A 52 6.90 -11.11 3.30
N THR A 53 6.62 -11.92 4.31
CA THR A 53 5.42 -12.78 4.35
C THR A 53 4.13 -11.98 4.18
N ALA A 54 4.06 -10.77 4.73
CA ALA A 54 2.96 -9.86 4.49
C ALA A 54 2.87 -9.39 3.03
N GLY A 55 4.03 -9.14 2.39
CA GLY A 55 4.10 -8.81 0.96
C GLY A 55 3.64 -9.95 0.07
N LEU A 56 4.03 -11.19 0.39
CA LEU A 56 3.58 -12.39 -0.32
C LEU A 56 2.05 -12.50 -0.25
N ARG A 57 1.49 -12.40 0.96
CA ARG A 57 0.03 -12.45 1.16
C ARG A 57 -0.71 -11.37 0.38
N THR A 58 -0.12 -10.18 0.28
CA THR A 58 -0.68 -9.08 -0.54
C THR A 58 -0.68 -9.43 -2.02
N LEU A 59 0.40 -9.98 -2.57
CA LEU A 59 0.48 -10.40 -3.98
C LEU A 59 -0.53 -11.50 -4.28
N THR A 60 -0.63 -12.52 -3.42
CA THR A 60 -1.61 -13.61 -3.57
C THR A 60 -3.04 -13.07 -3.59
N LYS A 61 -3.36 -12.14 -2.69
CA LYS A 61 -4.70 -11.51 -2.63
C LYS A 61 -5.07 -10.74 -3.91
N HIS A 62 -4.09 -10.14 -4.58
CA HIS A 62 -4.30 -9.41 -5.83
C HIS A 62 -4.28 -10.30 -7.08
N GLY A 63 -4.01 -11.61 -6.96
CA GLY A 63 -3.94 -12.53 -8.08
C GLY A 63 -2.61 -12.52 -8.82
N GLY A 64 -1.52 -12.09 -8.17
CA GLY A 64 -0.17 -12.13 -8.73
C GLY A 64 0.54 -10.79 -8.80
N LEU A 65 1.72 -10.81 -9.44
CA LEU A 65 2.58 -9.64 -9.55
C LEU A 65 1.98 -8.57 -10.48
N ASP A 66 1.53 -8.98 -11.65
CA ASP A 66 1.03 -8.06 -12.70
C ASP A 66 -0.25 -7.35 -12.24
N ALA A 67 -1.20 -8.10 -11.70
CA ALA A 67 -2.46 -7.55 -11.16
C ALA A 67 -2.21 -6.55 -10.02
N TYR A 68 -1.28 -6.86 -9.11
CA TYR A 68 -0.88 -5.97 -8.03
C TYR A 68 -0.29 -4.66 -8.53
N VAL A 69 0.62 -4.74 -9.50
CA VAL A 69 1.34 -3.59 -10.05
C VAL A 69 0.39 -2.69 -10.85
N MET A 70 -0.54 -3.28 -11.60
CA MET A 70 -1.53 -2.52 -12.38
C MET A 70 -2.58 -1.85 -11.49
N ALA A 71 -3.03 -2.51 -10.42
CA ALA A 71 -4.04 -1.97 -9.50
C ALA A 71 -3.58 -0.74 -8.71
N LYS A 72 -2.27 -0.54 -8.53
CA LYS A 72 -1.74 0.55 -7.70
C LYS A 72 -1.17 1.70 -8.51
N PRO A 73 -1.35 2.96 -8.06
CA PRO A 73 -0.67 4.11 -8.65
C PRO A 73 0.85 4.05 -8.36
N VAL A 74 1.64 4.61 -9.26
CA VAL A 74 3.12 4.60 -9.17
C VAL A 74 3.62 5.19 -7.85
N SER A 75 2.95 6.21 -7.31
CA SER A 75 3.30 6.87 -6.05
C SER A 75 3.24 5.96 -4.81
N ARG A 76 2.48 4.86 -4.86
CA ARG A 76 2.32 3.89 -3.76
C ARG A 76 3.12 2.61 -3.98
N LEU A 77 3.89 2.54 -5.05
CA LEU A 77 4.74 1.41 -5.38
C LEU A 77 6.18 1.70 -4.94
N THR A 78 6.91 0.64 -4.57
CA THR A 78 8.35 0.73 -4.39
C THR A 78 9.04 0.94 -5.73
N GLU A 79 10.26 1.46 -5.73
CA GLU A 79 11.01 1.76 -6.97
C GLU A 79 11.06 0.58 -7.94
N GLU A 80 11.32 -0.64 -7.43
CA GLU A 80 11.38 -1.84 -8.27
C GLU A 80 10.01 -2.20 -8.86
N MET A 81 8.93 -2.09 -8.06
CA MET A 81 7.56 -2.31 -8.55
C MET A 81 7.14 -1.23 -9.55
N ALA A 82 7.57 0.01 -9.36
CA ALA A 82 7.33 1.10 -10.30
C ALA A 82 8.07 0.88 -11.63
N ALA A 83 9.29 0.33 -11.59
CA ALA A 83 10.04 -0.03 -12.79
C ALA A 83 9.34 -1.15 -13.58
N ILE A 84 8.84 -2.18 -12.88
CA ILE A 84 8.06 -3.27 -13.50
C ILE A 84 6.78 -2.70 -14.13
N LYS A 85 6.07 -1.81 -13.44
CA LYS A 85 4.87 -1.15 -13.97
C LYS A 85 5.15 -0.39 -15.26
N LYS A 86 6.20 0.42 -15.29
CA LYS A 86 6.63 1.13 -16.50
C LYS A 86 6.95 0.19 -17.66
N ALA A 87 7.57 -0.96 -17.37
CA ALA A 87 7.88 -1.97 -18.39
C ALA A 87 6.60 -2.60 -18.96
N ILE A 88 5.61 -2.91 -18.10
CA ILE A 88 4.30 -3.43 -18.49
C ILE A 88 3.55 -2.39 -19.33
N GLU A 89 3.47 -1.14 -18.87
CA GLU A 89 2.82 -0.04 -19.60
C GLU A 89 3.46 0.22 -20.97
N LYS A 90 4.79 0.06 -21.08
CA LYS A 90 5.51 0.16 -22.36
C LYS A 90 5.13 -0.97 -23.32
N LYS A 91 4.89 -2.18 -22.83
CA LYS A 91 4.55 -3.35 -23.66
C LYS A 91 3.08 -3.37 -24.06
N GLN A 92 2.16 -2.97 -23.17
CA GLN A 92 0.71 -2.98 -23.41
C GLN A 92 0.15 -1.67 -23.98
N GLY A 93 0.96 -0.61 -24.09
CA GLY A 93 0.43 0.75 -24.25
C GLY A 93 -0.08 1.30 -22.92
N LYS A 94 -0.09 2.62 -22.78
CA LYS A 94 -0.49 3.30 -21.55
C LYS A 94 -1.98 3.05 -21.29
N PRO A 95 -2.39 2.35 -20.23
CA PRO A 95 -3.82 2.27 -19.91
C PRO A 95 -4.35 3.67 -19.65
N ALA A 96 -5.51 3.98 -20.20
CA ALA A 96 -6.18 5.25 -19.92
C ALA A 96 -6.27 5.43 -18.40
N THR A 97 -5.70 6.49 -17.89
CA THR A 97 -5.73 6.83 -16.46
C THR A 97 -7.20 6.86 -16.04
N PRO A 98 -7.67 6.06 -15.08
CA PRO A 98 -9.04 6.17 -14.63
C PRO A 98 -9.26 7.60 -14.15
N ALA A 99 -10.22 8.29 -14.75
CA ALA A 99 -10.56 9.65 -14.40
C ALA A 99 -10.62 9.77 -12.88
N LYS A 100 -9.91 10.75 -12.31
CA LYS A 100 -9.99 11.06 -10.88
C LYS A 100 -11.47 11.11 -10.52
N LYS A 101 -11.96 10.15 -9.72
CA LYS A 101 -13.29 10.23 -9.14
C LYS A 101 -13.39 11.61 -8.53
N ALA A 102 -14.29 12.43 -9.06
CA ALA A 102 -14.52 13.77 -8.56
C ALA A 102 -14.64 13.71 -7.04
N ALA A 103 -13.80 14.45 -6.34
CA ALA A 103 -13.79 14.46 -4.90
C ALA A 103 -15.20 14.84 -4.45
N TYR A 104 -15.91 13.94 -3.77
CA TYR A 104 -17.20 14.20 -3.16
C TYR A 104 -17.01 15.42 -2.24
N LYS A 105 -17.54 16.56 -2.66
CA LYS A 105 -17.65 17.76 -1.83
C LYS A 105 -18.92 17.60 -1.01
N PRO A 106 -18.85 17.33 0.30
CA PRO A 106 -20.05 17.26 1.14
C PRO A 106 -20.75 18.62 1.07
N ASN A 107 -22.01 18.60 0.66
CA ASN A 107 -22.84 19.79 0.54
C ASN A 107 -22.97 20.42 1.93
N ARG A 108 -22.37 21.59 2.15
CA ARG A 108 -22.35 22.31 3.43
C ARG A 108 -23.74 22.78 3.90
N SER A 109 -24.69 22.84 2.98
CA SER A 109 -26.07 23.28 3.25
C SER A 109 -26.93 22.23 3.98
N ALA A 110 -26.57 20.93 3.94
CA ALA A 110 -27.33 19.88 4.62
C ALA A 110 -27.14 19.88 6.16
N ARG A 111 -26.20 20.66 6.70
CA ARG A 111 -25.93 20.72 8.16
C ARG A 111 -26.74 21.78 8.91
N LEU A 112 -27.38 22.70 8.18
CA LEU A 112 -28.13 23.81 8.78
C LEU A 112 -29.62 23.50 9.04
N VAL A 113 -30.19 22.48 8.40
CA VAL A 113 -31.63 22.17 8.49
C VAL A 113 -32.01 21.35 9.74
N LYS A 114 -31.04 20.73 10.47
CA LYS A 114 -31.34 19.89 11.65
C LYS A 114 -31.28 20.62 13.00
N LYS A 115 -31.14 21.94 13.03
CA LYS A 115 -31.02 22.69 14.32
C LYS A 115 -32.26 23.42 14.75
N ASP A 116 -33.32 23.49 13.93
CA ASP A 116 -34.50 24.31 14.22
C ASP A 116 -35.75 23.50 14.61
N GLU A 117 -35.72 22.16 14.58
CA GLU A 117 -36.88 21.33 14.98
C GLU A 117 -36.96 20.93 16.44
N SER A 118 -35.99 21.32 17.30
CA SER A 118 -35.99 20.93 18.71
C SER A 118 -36.46 22.03 19.68
N LYS A 119 -37.04 23.13 19.15
CA LYS A 119 -37.46 24.27 20.01
C LYS A 119 -38.97 24.55 20.07
N THR A 120 -39.82 23.68 19.54
CA THR A 120 -41.27 23.96 19.51
C THR A 120 -42.13 22.94 20.26
N VAL A 121 -41.63 22.26 21.30
CA VAL A 121 -42.50 21.50 22.23
C VAL A 121 -42.08 21.80 23.65
N ALA A 122 -42.49 22.95 24.15
CA ALA A 122 -42.61 23.25 25.57
C ALA A 122 -43.50 24.53 25.74
N LYS A 123 -44.84 24.32 25.75
CA LYS A 123 -45.79 25.19 26.41
C LYS A 123 -47.05 24.42 26.73
#